data_92f1856b5dd95e6ffdb8bbe007cbae29
#
_entry.id   92f1856b5dd95e6ffdb8bbe007cbae29
#
_cell.length_a   1.000
_cell.length_b   1.000
_cell.length_c   1.000
_cell.angle_alpha   90.00
_cell.angle_beta   90.00
_cell.angle_gamma   90.00
#
_symmetry.space_group_name_H-M   'P 1'
#
loop_
_entity.id
_entity.type
_entity.pdbx_description
1 polymer ?
#
loop_
_entity_poly.entity_id
_entity_poly.type
_entity_poly.pdbx_seq_one_letter_code
_entity_poly.pdbx_strand_id
1 'polypeptide(L)'
;METFLLDWANLLLRWLHVIVAVAWIGASFYFVFLDLSLVPPKGDNPDKVAGELWSIHGGGFYHARKFIGAPPYIGGHLHWFYWESYFTWITGFLLLTVSYLWNPSSYLIDPSVAALTEGQAVLIVIAMLLGFMLVYELICRFAAKPGKGDGLVAVLVVLAVIAAATITTELFSGRAAFLITGAMMATVMSSNVLFWIIPGQKKMVARLQAGETLDPLPGIIGKQRSVHNTYFTLPVVFTMLSNHYGFITGHEDRLMLLVLIMVGGALIRHFFVQMHGYKLGRHGHPWPYALAGVVLLVAAVVVTAPSAESRAAAQPSTQSTTQSTAQSATSGAGLAAQAGAAASPETGGALRIQKVMAQHCLQCHGADLQMKNVRLDSPEQLKRHALSVYQQVSVLRAMPMNNVTQMNNEERQLVAAWFKAGAPVDAEF
;
A
#
# COMPACT_ATOMS: atom_id res chain seq x y z
N MET A 1 0.07 18.74 -24.32
CA MET A 1 1.37 18.07 -24.49
C MET A 1 1.93 17.58 -23.16
N GLU A 2 1.94 18.41 -22.14
CA GLU A 2 2.44 18.05 -20.80
C GLU A 2 1.73 16.80 -20.22
N THR A 3 0.41 16.81 -20.15
CA THR A 3 -0.40 15.67 -19.65
C THR A 3 -0.08 14.37 -20.40
N PHE A 4 0.02 14.45 -21.72
CA PHE A 4 0.39 13.30 -22.55
C PHE A 4 1.76 12.72 -22.18
N LEU A 5 2.76 13.59 -21.95
CA LEU A 5 4.11 13.16 -21.56
C LEU A 5 4.11 12.57 -20.14
N LEU A 6 3.34 13.16 -19.21
CA LEU A 6 3.19 12.64 -17.84
C LEU A 6 2.52 11.27 -17.81
N ASP A 7 1.48 11.04 -18.63
CA ASP A 7 0.81 9.75 -18.75
C ASP A 7 1.77 8.67 -19.24
N TRP A 8 2.56 8.95 -20.29
CA TRP A 8 3.56 8.01 -20.77
C TRP A 8 4.69 7.80 -19.77
N ALA A 9 5.18 8.84 -19.11
CA ALA A 9 6.19 8.72 -18.07
C ALA A 9 5.67 7.85 -16.92
N ASN A 10 4.43 8.06 -16.46
CA ASN A 10 3.81 7.23 -15.42
C ASN A 10 3.70 5.76 -15.84
N LEU A 11 3.24 5.49 -17.07
CA LEU A 11 3.12 4.13 -17.58
C LEU A 11 4.47 3.43 -17.65
N LEU A 12 5.46 4.05 -18.31
CA LEU A 12 6.76 3.44 -18.54
C LEU A 12 7.56 3.27 -17.24
N LEU A 13 7.55 4.28 -16.37
CA LEU A 13 8.20 4.18 -15.05
C LEU A 13 7.54 3.11 -14.18
N ARG A 14 6.21 3.00 -14.18
CA ARG A 14 5.49 1.99 -13.42
C ARG A 14 5.80 0.60 -13.93
N TRP A 15 5.80 0.41 -15.24
CA TRP A 15 6.14 -0.87 -15.84
C TRP A 15 7.58 -1.28 -15.49
N LEU A 16 8.55 -0.37 -15.68
CA LEU A 16 9.94 -0.62 -15.33
C LEU A 16 10.11 -0.89 -13.83
N HIS A 17 9.45 -0.09 -12.97
CA HIS A 17 9.51 -0.27 -11.53
C HIS A 17 9.01 -1.65 -11.08
N VAL A 18 7.90 -2.12 -11.65
CA VAL A 18 7.36 -3.45 -11.36
C VAL A 18 8.36 -4.55 -11.77
N ILE A 19 8.96 -4.44 -12.97
CA ILE A 19 9.93 -5.44 -13.46
C ILE A 19 11.13 -5.55 -12.51
N VAL A 20 11.76 -4.41 -12.18
CA VAL A 20 12.96 -4.43 -11.33
C VAL A 20 12.64 -4.78 -9.87
N ALA A 21 11.46 -4.39 -9.37
CA ALA A 21 10.99 -4.79 -8.05
C ALA A 21 10.77 -6.31 -7.95
N VAL A 22 10.12 -6.91 -8.95
CA VAL A 22 9.92 -8.37 -9.02
C VAL A 22 11.26 -9.09 -9.10
N ALA A 23 12.21 -8.60 -9.90
CA ALA A 23 13.55 -9.17 -9.97
C ALA A 23 14.28 -9.12 -8.61
N TRP A 24 14.22 -7.97 -7.93
CA TRP A 24 14.86 -7.82 -6.60
C TRP A 24 14.19 -8.69 -5.54
N ILE A 25 12.86 -8.70 -5.47
CA ILE A 25 12.09 -9.55 -4.54
C ILE A 25 12.40 -11.03 -4.81
N GLY A 26 12.41 -11.46 -6.08
CA GLY A 26 12.70 -12.83 -6.48
C GLY A 26 14.09 -13.26 -6.05
N ALA A 27 15.13 -12.46 -6.33
CA ALA A 27 16.49 -12.71 -5.90
C ALA A 27 16.60 -12.78 -4.37
N SER A 28 15.99 -11.83 -3.65
CA SER A 28 15.98 -11.81 -2.18
C SER A 28 15.34 -13.06 -1.59
N PHE A 29 14.19 -13.48 -2.10
CA PHE A 29 13.49 -14.68 -1.63
C PHE A 29 14.27 -15.95 -1.94
N TYR A 30 14.89 -16.03 -3.12
CA TYR A 30 15.76 -17.15 -3.48
C TYR A 30 16.97 -17.28 -2.53
N PHE A 31 17.67 -16.20 -2.22
CA PHE A 31 18.82 -16.25 -1.32
C PHE A 31 18.43 -16.54 0.14
N VAL A 32 17.25 -16.07 0.59
CA VAL A 32 16.72 -16.47 1.91
C VAL A 32 16.41 -17.97 1.93
N PHE A 33 15.74 -18.48 0.88
CA PHE A 33 15.50 -19.92 0.72
C PHE A 33 16.81 -20.70 0.73
N LEU A 34 17.78 -20.32 -0.11
CA LEU A 34 19.08 -20.97 -0.24
C LEU A 34 19.80 -21.03 1.11
N ASP A 35 19.98 -19.87 1.79
CA ASP A 35 20.73 -19.77 3.06
C ASP A 35 20.10 -20.63 4.18
N LEU A 36 18.80 -20.73 4.22
CA LEU A 36 18.06 -21.48 5.25
C LEU A 36 17.90 -22.98 4.93
N SER A 37 18.08 -23.39 3.67
CA SER A 37 17.90 -24.77 3.20
C SER A 37 19.23 -25.54 3.07
N LEU A 38 20.37 -24.90 3.32
CA LEU A 38 21.66 -25.55 3.28
C LEU A 38 21.77 -26.67 4.33
N VAL A 39 22.34 -27.80 3.92
CA VAL A 39 22.66 -28.94 4.80
C VAL A 39 24.18 -29.15 4.85
N PRO A 40 24.73 -29.64 5.97
CA PRO A 40 26.15 -29.97 6.04
C PRO A 40 26.54 -30.98 4.94
N PRO A 41 27.71 -30.82 4.31
CA PRO A 41 28.20 -31.78 3.33
C PRO A 41 28.41 -33.17 3.99
N LYS A 42 28.26 -34.23 3.18
CA LYS A 42 28.51 -35.60 3.64
C LYS A 42 29.97 -35.95 3.39
N GLY A 43 30.61 -36.60 4.36
CA GLY A 43 32.00 -37.04 4.27
C GLY A 43 33.02 -35.95 4.62
N ASP A 44 34.25 -36.11 4.12
CA ASP A 44 35.34 -35.16 4.37
C ASP A 44 35.04 -33.79 3.81
N ASN A 45 35.37 -32.76 4.57
CA ASN A 45 35.10 -31.38 4.24
C ASN A 45 36.38 -30.51 4.24
N PRO A 46 37.35 -30.80 3.35
CA PRO A 46 38.63 -30.08 3.32
C PRO A 46 38.44 -28.60 2.95
N ASP A 47 37.42 -28.26 2.16
CA ASP A 47 37.12 -26.90 1.73
C ASP A 47 36.40 -26.06 2.78
N LYS A 48 36.10 -26.60 3.96
CA LYS A 48 35.35 -25.91 5.05
C LYS A 48 34.00 -25.37 4.57
N VAL A 49 33.23 -26.19 3.88
CA VAL A 49 31.87 -25.86 3.45
C VAL A 49 30.92 -25.80 4.66
N ALA A 50 30.26 -24.69 4.87
CA ALA A 50 29.28 -24.53 5.94
C ALA A 50 27.96 -25.26 5.64
N GLY A 51 27.64 -25.41 4.35
CA GLY A 51 26.44 -26.09 3.89
C GLY A 51 26.35 -26.08 2.37
N GLU A 52 25.61 -27.03 1.86
CA GLU A 52 25.39 -27.20 0.42
C GLU A 52 23.94 -27.51 0.11
N LEU A 53 23.49 -27.15 -1.10
CA LEU A 53 22.16 -27.44 -1.61
C LEU A 53 22.24 -27.83 -3.07
N TRP A 54 21.66 -28.98 -3.39
CA TRP A 54 21.41 -29.39 -4.76
C TRP A 54 20.01 -28.90 -5.20
N SER A 55 19.92 -28.32 -6.38
CA SER A 55 18.67 -27.89 -6.98
C SER A 55 18.62 -28.28 -8.46
N ILE A 56 17.39 -28.41 -8.98
CA ILE A 56 17.14 -28.66 -10.39
C ILE A 56 16.25 -27.54 -10.92
N HIS A 57 16.63 -26.96 -12.05
CA HIS A 57 15.82 -25.95 -12.74
C HIS A 57 16.12 -25.98 -14.25
N GLY A 58 15.06 -25.91 -15.08
CA GLY A 58 15.20 -25.93 -16.53
C GLY A 58 15.94 -27.16 -17.09
N GLY A 59 15.86 -28.32 -16.40
CA GLY A 59 16.55 -29.54 -16.78
C GLY A 59 18.03 -29.60 -16.37
N GLY A 60 18.58 -28.55 -15.76
CA GLY A 60 19.95 -28.49 -15.24
C GLY A 60 20.06 -28.76 -13.74
N PHE A 61 21.13 -29.43 -13.31
CA PHE A 61 21.45 -29.62 -11.89
C PHE A 61 22.40 -28.52 -11.44
N TYR A 62 22.08 -27.90 -10.30
CA TYR A 62 22.85 -26.82 -9.70
C TYR A 62 23.28 -27.22 -8.30
N HIS A 63 24.58 -27.01 -7.99
CA HIS A 63 25.15 -27.28 -6.68
C HIS A 63 25.66 -25.99 -6.05
N ALA A 64 24.90 -25.44 -5.10
CA ALA A 64 25.31 -24.27 -4.35
C ALA A 64 26.05 -24.68 -3.07
N ARG A 65 27.21 -24.09 -2.80
CA ARG A 65 28.02 -24.30 -1.60
C ARG A 65 28.28 -22.98 -0.89
N LYS A 66 28.11 -22.97 0.42
CA LYS A 66 28.46 -21.85 1.28
C LYS A 66 29.66 -22.21 2.14
N PHE A 67 30.65 -21.36 2.19
CA PHE A 67 31.89 -21.62 2.89
C PHE A 67 31.91 -21.01 4.30
N ILE A 68 32.66 -21.62 5.22
CA ILE A 68 33.00 -21.07 6.53
C ILE A 68 34.17 -20.13 6.35
N GLY A 69 33.90 -18.82 6.38
CA GLY A 69 34.95 -17.82 6.11
C GLY A 69 35.27 -17.70 4.63
N ALA A 70 36.56 -17.75 4.29
CA ALA A 70 37.05 -17.64 2.92
C ALA A 70 36.85 -18.94 2.14
N PRO A 71 36.32 -18.92 0.90
CA PRO A 71 36.39 -20.04 0.00
C PRO A 71 37.84 -20.27 -0.44
N PRO A 72 38.24 -21.51 -0.77
CA PRO A 72 39.60 -21.81 -1.22
C PRO A 72 39.93 -21.11 -2.53
N TYR A 73 38.95 -20.80 -3.33
CA TYR A 73 39.08 -20.12 -4.61
C TYR A 73 37.84 -19.29 -4.94
N ILE A 74 38.04 -18.05 -5.42
CA ILE A 74 37.00 -17.23 -6.04
C ILE A 74 37.28 -17.20 -7.55
N GLY A 75 36.30 -17.62 -8.37
CA GLY A 75 36.41 -17.56 -9.82
C GLY A 75 36.51 -16.11 -10.33
N GLY A 76 37.00 -15.95 -11.56
CA GLY A 76 37.18 -14.63 -12.19
C GLY A 76 35.88 -13.85 -12.44
N HIS A 77 34.77 -14.57 -12.50
CA HIS A 77 33.42 -13.95 -12.63
C HIS A 77 32.66 -14.00 -11.31
N LEU A 78 32.51 -12.84 -10.67
CA LEU A 78 31.72 -12.68 -9.46
C LEU A 78 30.50 -11.79 -9.77
N HIS A 79 29.30 -12.34 -9.70
CA HIS A 79 28.07 -11.58 -9.91
C HIS A 79 27.66 -10.85 -8.64
N TRP A 80 27.24 -9.58 -8.79
CA TRP A 80 26.81 -8.70 -7.71
C TRP A 80 25.33 -8.39 -7.84
N PHE A 81 24.52 -8.80 -6.86
CA PHE A 81 23.08 -8.54 -6.83
C PHE A 81 22.79 -7.17 -6.21
N TYR A 82 22.88 -6.09 -6.98
CA TYR A 82 22.63 -4.74 -6.49
C TYR A 82 21.85 -3.84 -7.47
N TRP A 83 21.99 -4.05 -8.78
CA TRP A 83 21.31 -3.21 -9.77
C TRP A 83 19.80 -3.28 -9.63
N GLU A 84 19.24 -4.43 -9.31
CA GLU A 84 17.81 -4.63 -9.08
C GLU A 84 17.31 -3.73 -7.95
N SER A 85 18.06 -3.61 -6.87
CA SER A 85 17.75 -2.74 -5.73
C SER A 85 17.86 -1.26 -6.11
N TYR A 86 18.92 -0.86 -6.80
CA TYR A 86 19.15 0.54 -7.17
C TYR A 86 18.12 1.03 -8.17
N PHE A 87 17.85 0.24 -9.22
CA PHE A 87 16.82 0.61 -10.19
C PHE A 87 15.42 0.58 -9.59
N THR A 88 15.13 -0.31 -8.64
CA THR A 88 13.86 -0.29 -7.91
C THR A 88 13.68 1.04 -7.18
N TRP A 89 14.70 1.52 -6.48
CA TRP A 89 14.60 2.80 -5.79
C TRP A 89 14.53 3.98 -6.75
N ILE A 90 15.39 4.03 -7.77
CA ILE A 90 15.42 5.11 -8.77
C ILE A 90 14.06 5.22 -9.48
N THR A 91 13.56 4.12 -10.01
CA THR A 91 12.27 4.10 -10.73
C THR A 91 11.10 4.39 -9.81
N GLY A 92 11.15 3.91 -8.56
CA GLY A 92 10.15 4.19 -7.53
C GLY A 92 10.11 5.67 -7.13
N PHE A 93 11.28 6.29 -6.95
CA PHE A 93 11.36 7.72 -6.65
C PHE A 93 10.90 8.60 -7.83
N LEU A 94 11.28 8.25 -9.05
CA LEU A 94 10.80 8.93 -10.25
C LEU A 94 9.28 8.76 -10.41
N LEU A 95 8.75 7.57 -10.13
CA LEU A 95 7.31 7.32 -10.17
C LEU A 95 6.56 8.11 -9.08
N LEU A 96 7.11 8.19 -7.87
CA LEU A 96 6.59 9.05 -6.80
C LEU A 96 6.58 10.52 -7.24
N THR A 97 7.66 10.98 -7.89
CA THR A 97 7.78 12.34 -8.39
C THR A 97 6.69 12.64 -9.42
N VAL A 98 6.58 11.84 -10.48
CA VAL A 98 5.60 12.04 -11.55
C VAL A 98 4.16 11.90 -11.06
N SER A 99 3.90 10.98 -10.11
CA SER A 99 2.53 10.67 -9.68
C SER A 99 2.04 11.55 -8.54
N TYR A 100 2.93 12.03 -7.64
CA TYR A 100 2.53 12.70 -6.40
C TYR A 100 3.20 14.05 -6.18
N LEU A 101 4.50 14.18 -6.48
CA LEU A 101 5.24 15.41 -6.18
C LEU A 101 5.10 16.46 -7.29
N TRP A 102 4.74 16.07 -8.51
CA TRP A 102 4.50 16.98 -9.63
C TRP A 102 3.21 17.79 -9.48
N ASN A 103 2.16 17.14 -8.94
CA ASN A 103 0.88 17.80 -8.66
C ASN A 103 0.40 17.42 -7.24
N PRO A 104 0.99 18.01 -6.20
CA PRO A 104 0.72 17.65 -4.81
C PRO A 104 -0.73 17.89 -4.40
N SER A 105 -1.36 18.95 -4.89
CA SER A 105 -2.75 19.29 -4.57
C SER A 105 -3.73 18.20 -4.99
N SER A 106 -3.45 17.48 -6.08
CA SER A 106 -4.36 16.45 -6.61
C SER A 106 -4.19 15.07 -5.95
N TYR A 107 -2.99 14.73 -5.48
CA TYR A 107 -2.68 13.36 -5.09
C TYR A 107 -2.09 13.21 -3.69
N LEU A 108 -1.42 14.24 -3.18
CA LEU A 108 -0.69 14.21 -1.92
C LEU A 108 -1.48 14.86 -0.79
N ILE A 109 -2.02 16.06 -1.03
CA ILE A 109 -2.70 16.88 -0.03
C ILE A 109 -4.18 16.49 0.03
N ASP A 110 -4.70 16.40 1.25
CA ASP A 110 -6.13 16.40 1.55
C ASP A 110 -6.39 17.52 2.57
N PRO A 111 -7.04 18.62 2.17
CA PRO A 111 -7.27 19.75 3.06
C PRO A 111 -8.14 19.42 4.28
N SER A 112 -8.91 18.32 4.23
CA SER A 112 -9.69 17.86 5.39
C SER A 112 -8.83 17.14 6.43
N VAL A 113 -7.59 16.73 6.06
CA VAL A 113 -6.62 16.09 6.94
C VAL A 113 -5.65 17.14 7.48
N ALA A 114 -4.98 17.87 6.58
CA ALA A 114 -4.02 18.91 6.96
C ALA A 114 -3.97 20.03 5.90
N ALA A 115 -3.99 21.28 6.35
CA ALA A 115 -3.86 22.45 5.49
C ALA A 115 -2.38 22.70 5.14
N LEU A 116 -1.88 21.97 4.14
CA LEU A 116 -0.50 22.08 3.65
C LEU A 116 -0.46 22.85 2.33
N THR A 117 0.57 23.67 2.14
CA THR A 117 0.92 24.16 0.81
C THR A 117 1.66 23.08 0.03
N GLU A 118 1.66 23.18 -1.30
CA GLU A 118 2.34 22.20 -2.17
C GLU A 118 3.82 22.05 -1.82
N GLY A 119 4.52 23.16 -1.62
CA GLY A 119 5.94 23.15 -1.23
C GLY A 119 6.19 22.50 0.13
N GLN A 120 5.32 22.76 1.12
CA GLN A 120 5.39 22.11 2.43
C GLN A 120 5.19 20.60 2.31
N ALA A 121 4.16 20.17 1.56
CA ALA A 121 3.88 18.77 1.37
C ALA A 121 5.06 18.01 0.74
N VAL A 122 5.64 18.56 -0.33
CA VAL A 122 6.83 17.97 -0.99
C VAL A 122 8.02 17.91 -0.04
N LEU A 123 8.31 19.02 0.68
CA LEU A 123 9.43 19.07 1.64
C LEU A 123 9.25 18.04 2.76
N ILE A 124 8.04 17.89 3.30
CA ILE A 124 7.73 16.91 4.34
C ILE A 124 7.95 15.49 3.82
N VAL A 125 7.51 15.15 2.61
CA VAL A 125 7.76 13.82 2.02
C VAL A 125 9.25 13.53 1.95
N ILE A 126 10.06 14.45 1.41
CA ILE A 126 11.51 14.27 1.32
C ILE A 126 12.14 14.14 2.72
N ALA A 127 11.73 15.00 3.65
CA ALA A 127 12.20 14.94 5.03
C ALA A 127 11.83 13.62 5.71
N MET A 128 10.64 13.06 5.46
CA MET A 128 10.22 11.78 6.00
C MET A 128 11.03 10.61 5.42
N LEU A 129 11.29 10.58 4.10
CA LEU A 129 12.11 9.55 3.48
C LEU A 129 13.52 9.52 4.09
N LEU A 130 14.17 10.69 4.19
CA LEU A 130 15.54 10.82 4.74
C LEU A 130 15.55 10.65 6.26
N GLY A 131 14.59 11.22 6.95
CA GLY A 131 14.45 11.14 8.41
C GLY A 131 14.22 9.71 8.90
N PHE A 132 13.33 8.97 8.24
CA PHE A 132 13.08 7.57 8.59
C PHE A 132 14.31 6.69 8.33
N MET A 133 15.02 6.92 7.21
CA MET A 133 16.30 6.27 6.94
C MET A 133 17.32 6.54 8.06
N LEU A 134 17.43 7.79 8.51
CA LEU A 134 18.33 8.17 9.61
C LEU A 134 17.91 7.50 10.92
N VAL A 135 16.63 7.54 11.29
CA VAL A 135 16.12 6.88 12.52
C VAL A 135 16.42 5.38 12.50
N TYR A 136 16.15 4.71 11.38
CA TYR A 136 16.47 3.29 11.23
C TYR A 136 17.99 3.03 11.37
N GLU A 137 18.82 3.87 10.77
CA GLU A 137 20.28 3.74 10.88
C GLU A 137 20.75 3.91 12.34
N LEU A 138 20.22 4.88 13.07
CA LEU A 138 20.51 5.10 14.49
C LEU A 138 20.07 3.90 15.33
N ILE A 139 18.87 3.35 15.09
CA ILE A 139 18.40 2.11 15.76
C ILE A 139 19.41 0.98 15.53
N CYS A 140 19.80 0.73 14.30
CA CYS A 140 20.73 -0.34 13.99
C CYS A 140 22.13 -0.09 14.55
N ARG A 141 22.58 1.16 14.62
CA ARG A 141 23.90 1.52 15.15
C ARG A 141 24.00 1.36 16.66
N PHE A 142 22.95 1.75 17.38
CA PHE A 142 23.00 1.81 18.85
C PHE A 142 22.34 0.60 19.54
N ALA A 143 21.30 0.01 18.95
CA ALA A 143 20.57 -1.11 19.54
C ALA A 143 21.05 -2.48 19.03
N ALA A 144 21.60 -2.58 17.80
CA ALA A 144 22.08 -3.84 17.28
C ALA A 144 23.40 -4.27 17.94
N LYS A 145 23.45 -5.55 18.29
CA LYS A 145 24.67 -6.20 18.79
C LYS A 145 25.07 -7.27 17.76
N PRO A 146 26.09 -7.04 16.93
CA PRO A 146 26.52 -7.98 15.91
C PRO A 146 26.68 -9.39 16.48
N GLY A 147 26.05 -10.39 15.85
CA GLY A 147 26.11 -11.78 16.29
C GLY A 147 25.22 -12.15 17.49
N LYS A 148 24.46 -11.22 18.05
CA LYS A 148 23.41 -11.45 19.06
C LYS A 148 22.02 -11.24 18.41
N GLY A 149 20.98 -11.76 19.04
CA GLY A 149 19.62 -11.67 18.50
C GLY A 149 19.13 -10.22 18.32
N ASP A 150 18.39 -9.96 17.25
CA ASP A 150 17.91 -8.65 16.82
C ASP A 150 16.54 -8.27 17.42
N GLY A 151 16.09 -8.91 18.51
CA GLY A 151 14.75 -8.71 19.06
C GLY A 151 14.47 -7.24 19.43
N LEU A 152 15.42 -6.58 20.10
CA LEU A 152 15.28 -5.15 20.45
C LEU A 152 15.22 -4.27 19.20
N VAL A 153 16.07 -4.54 18.20
CA VAL A 153 16.07 -3.81 16.93
C VAL A 153 14.74 -3.97 16.23
N ALA A 154 14.21 -5.20 16.16
CA ALA A 154 12.91 -5.49 15.54
C ALA A 154 11.77 -4.70 16.21
N VAL A 155 11.73 -4.67 17.55
CA VAL A 155 10.71 -3.89 18.28
C VAL A 155 10.83 -2.40 18.00
N LEU A 156 12.05 -1.84 18.07
CA LEU A 156 12.26 -0.40 17.81
C LEU A 156 11.92 -0.03 16.36
N VAL A 157 12.26 -0.88 15.40
CA VAL A 157 11.93 -0.66 13.99
C VAL A 157 10.40 -0.73 13.77
N VAL A 158 9.69 -1.67 14.37
CA VAL A 158 8.22 -1.74 14.29
C VAL A 158 7.60 -0.49 14.88
N LEU A 159 8.06 -0.04 16.04
CA LEU A 159 7.57 1.21 16.66
C LEU A 159 7.85 2.44 15.78
N ALA A 160 9.04 2.51 15.16
CA ALA A 160 9.37 3.58 14.22
C ALA A 160 8.46 3.56 12.97
N VAL A 161 8.13 2.38 12.43
CA VAL A 161 7.20 2.23 11.30
C VAL A 161 5.79 2.68 11.71
N ILE A 162 5.31 2.29 12.89
CA ILE A 162 3.99 2.72 13.40
C ILE A 162 3.97 4.24 13.58
N ALA A 163 4.99 4.83 14.19
CA ALA A 163 5.09 6.28 14.35
C ALA A 163 5.10 7.00 12.99
N ALA A 164 5.85 6.50 12.02
CA ALA A 164 5.86 7.04 10.67
C ALA A 164 4.50 6.92 9.99
N ALA A 165 3.80 5.78 10.12
CA ALA A 165 2.45 5.57 9.61
C ALA A 165 1.45 6.55 10.25
N THR A 166 1.55 6.78 11.57
CA THR A 166 0.71 7.77 12.26
C THR A 166 0.94 9.17 11.68
N ILE A 167 2.20 9.60 11.56
CA ILE A 167 2.52 10.92 11.01
C ILE A 167 2.00 11.07 9.58
N THR A 168 2.18 10.07 8.73
CA THR A 168 1.71 10.15 7.34
C THR A 168 0.18 10.20 7.24
N THR A 169 -0.55 9.47 8.07
CA THR A 169 -2.03 9.47 8.07
C THR A 169 -2.63 10.76 8.60
N GLU A 170 -1.91 11.51 9.42
CA GLU A 170 -2.31 12.83 9.95
C GLU A 170 -1.93 14.00 9.03
N LEU A 171 -1.04 13.79 8.06
CA LEU A 171 -0.54 14.86 7.19
C LEU A 171 -1.02 14.76 5.75
N PHE A 172 -1.28 13.56 5.25
CA PHE A 172 -1.52 13.33 3.83
C PHE A 172 -2.85 12.64 3.54
N SER A 173 -3.26 12.71 2.28
CA SER A 173 -4.39 11.91 1.79
C SER A 173 -4.16 10.42 2.08
N GLY A 174 -5.21 9.65 2.31
CA GLY A 174 -5.07 8.25 2.72
C GLY A 174 -4.24 7.42 1.75
N ARG A 175 -4.37 7.64 0.43
CA ARG A 175 -3.54 6.96 -0.59
C ARG A 175 -2.07 7.35 -0.49
N ALA A 176 -1.80 8.64 -0.32
CA ALA A 176 -0.45 9.14 -0.17
C ALA A 176 0.19 8.65 1.13
N ALA A 177 -0.55 8.64 2.25
CA ALA A 177 -0.07 8.17 3.54
C ALA A 177 0.44 6.73 3.48
N PHE A 178 -0.32 5.82 2.87
CA PHE A 178 0.09 4.43 2.68
C PHE A 178 1.32 4.31 1.79
N LEU A 179 1.31 5.00 0.65
CA LEU A 179 2.43 4.97 -0.29
C LEU A 179 3.72 5.52 0.32
N ILE A 180 3.65 6.66 1.02
CA ILE A 180 4.83 7.28 1.64
C ILE A 180 5.39 6.38 2.75
N THR A 181 4.53 5.76 3.58
CA THR A 181 4.96 4.77 4.57
C THR A 181 5.73 3.63 3.93
N GLY A 182 5.26 3.09 2.80
CA GLY A 182 5.97 2.08 2.03
C GLY A 182 7.26 2.60 1.42
N ALA A 183 7.26 3.81 0.87
CA ALA A 183 8.43 4.43 0.26
C ALA A 183 9.56 4.69 1.28
N MET A 184 9.22 5.04 2.53
CA MET A 184 10.20 5.14 3.62
C MET A 184 10.89 3.80 3.88
N MET A 185 10.13 2.72 4.04
CA MET A 185 10.69 1.37 4.22
C MET A 185 11.51 0.94 3.00
N ALA A 186 11.03 1.17 1.77
CA ALA A 186 11.73 0.84 0.54
C ALA A 186 13.05 1.63 0.40
N THR A 187 13.08 2.90 0.84
CA THR A 187 14.30 3.71 0.88
C THR A 187 15.33 3.10 1.85
N VAL A 188 14.90 2.67 3.03
CA VAL A 188 15.76 1.93 3.97
C VAL A 188 16.29 0.65 3.34
N MET A 189 15.43 -0.13 2.67
CA MET A 189 15.84 -1.40 2.04
C MET A 189 16.93 -1.19 0.99
N SER A 190 16.78 -0.21 0.11
CA SER A 190 17.80 0.10 -0.92
C SER A 190 19.05 0.72 -0.32
N SER A 191 18.92 1.58 0.69
CA SER A 191 20.03 2.14 1.46
C SER A 191 20.87 1.07 2.16
N ASN A 192 20.23 0.03 2.70
CA ASN A 192 20.93 -1.13 3.25
C ASN A 192 21.82 -1.82 2.21
N VAL A 193 21.34 -1.97 0.97
CA VAL A 193 22.16 -2.54 -0.12
C VAL A 193 23.30 -1.61 -0.49
N LEU A 194 23.01 -0.31 -0.66
CA LEU A 194 23.96 0.69 -1.14
C LEU A 194 25.11 0.99 -0.14
N PHE A 195 24.77 1.17 1.14
CA PHE A 195 25.75 1.64 2.14
C PHE A 195 26.37 0.53 2.97
N TRP A 196 25.71 -0.62 3.13
CA TRP A 196 26.14 -1.66 4.05
C TRP A 196 26.45 -2.98 3.36
N ILE A 197 25.49 -3.55 2.60
CA ILE A 197 25.64 -4.90 2.05
C ILE A 197 26.74 -4.93 0.99
N ILE A 198 26.63 -4.17 -0.07
CA ILE A 198 27.58 -4.18 -1.19
C ILE A 198 28.97 -3.67 -0.79
N PRO A 199 29.11 -2.53 -0.06
CA PRO A 199 30.43 -2.10 0.38
C PRO A 199 31.11 -3.11 1.33
N GLY A 200 30.33 -3.75 2.21
CA GLY A 200 30.83 -4.82 3.09
C GLY A 200 31.33 -6.01 2.32
N GLN A 201 30.56 -6.50 1.35
CA GLN A 201 30.96 -7.62 0.48
C GLN A 201 32.20 -7.28 -0.36
N LYS A 202 32.29 -6.07 -0.93
CA LYS A 202 33.47 -5.62 -1.69
C LYS A 202 34.71 -5.60 -0.81
N LYS A 203 34.63 -5.16 0.45
CA LYS A 203 35.75 -5.20 1.41
C LYS A 203 36.20 -6.63 1.69
N MET A 204 35.26 -7.56 1.87
CA MET A 204 35.59 -8.98 2.10
C MET A 204 36.29 -9.58 0.88
N VAL A 205 35.79 -9.33 -0.33
CA VAL A 205 36.42 -9.83 -1.58
C VAL A 205 37.84 -9.27 -1.76
N ALA A 206 38.02 -7.95 -1.54
CA ALA A 206 39.34 -7.32 -1.66
C ALA A 206 40.39 -7.92 -0.70
N ARG A 207 40.03 -8.17 0.56
CA ARG A 207 40.89 -8.83 1.53
C ARG A 207 41.25 -10.25 1.11
N LEU A 208 40.26 -11.01 0.63
CA LEU A 208 40.49 -12.36 0.14
C LEU A 208 41.45 -12.38 -1.06
N GLN A 209 41.31 -11.46 -1.99
CA GLN A 209 42.20 -11.32 -3.15
C GLN A 209 43.62 -10.88 -2.75
N ALA A 210 43.75 -10.11 -1.67
CA ALA A 210 45.04 -9.73 -1.08
C ALA A 210 45.69 -10.84 -0.24
N GLY A 211 45.05 -12.01 -0.07
CA GLY A 211 45.52 -13.08 0.79
C GLY A 211 45.46 -12.77 2.29
N GLU A 212 44.68 -11.75 2.68
CA GLU A 212 44.50 -11.33 4.08
C GLU A 212 43.47 -12.20 4.79
N THR A 213 43.54 -12.24 6.12
CA THR A 213 42.47 -12.83 6.96
C THR A 213 41.18 -12.06 6.84
N LEU A 214 40.05 -12.76 6.63
CA LEU A 214 38.75 -12.16 6.53
C LEU A 214 38.28 -11.64 7.89
N ASP A 215 37.86 -10.34 7.91
CA ASP A 215 37.06 -9.80 9.01
C ASP A 215 35.60 -10.22 8.78
N PRO A 216 34.97 -10.98 9.71
CA PRO A 216 33.60 -11.43 9.56
C PRO A 216 32.56 -10.30 9.76
N LEU A 217 32.95 -9.18 10.37
CA LEU A 217 32.00 -8.12 10.79
C LEU A 217 31.20 -7.52 9.64
N PRO A 218 31.78 -7.17 8.47
CA PRO A 218 30.99 -6.67 7.33
C PRO A 218 29.95 -7.67 6.84
N GLY A 219 30.25 -8.95 6.86
CA GLY A 219 29.32 -10.02 6.49
C GLY A 219 28.16 -10.16 7.49
N ILE A 220 28.44 -10.08 8.79
CA ILE A 220 27.43 -10.13 9.86
C ILE A 220 26.47 -8.94 9.74
N ILE A 221 27.00 -7.73 9.58
CA ILE A 221 26.19 -6.52 9.39
C ILE A 221 25.35 -6.63 8.11
N GLY A 222 25.97 -7.02 7.00
CA GLY A 222 25.27 -7.21 5.71
C GLY A 222 24.13 -8.22 5.83
N LYS A 223 24.34 -9.34 6.53
CA LYS A 223 23.29 -10.33 6.77
C LYS A 223 22.14 -9.78 7.60
N GLN A 224 22.43 -9.07 8.69
CA GLN A 224 21.40 -8.42 9.52
C GLN A 224 20.53 -7.49 8.69
N ARG A 225 21.15 -6.59 7.89
CA ARG A 225 20.43 -5.66 7.01
C ARG A 225 19.60 -6.39 5.96
N SER A 226 20.09 -7.47 5.39
CA SER A 226 19.36 -8.31 4.43
C SER A 226 18.14 -8.98 5.09
N VAL A 227 18.25 -9.43 6.34
CA VAL A 227 17.11 -9.97 7.10
C VAL A 227 16.03 -8.90 7.32
N HIS A 228 16.40 -7.67 7.69
CA HIS A 228 15.44 -6.58 7.82
C HIS A 228 14.71 -6.30 6.50
N ASN A 229 15.42 -6.26 5.38
CA ASN A 229 14.82 -6.12 4.04
C ASN A 229 13.79 -7.21 3.76
N THR A 230 14.05 -8.45 4.20
CA THR A 230 13.13 -9.58 4.04
C THR A 230 11.78 -9.34 4.74
N TYR A 231 11.79 -8.73 5.92
CA TYR A 231 10.57 -8.45 6.67
C TYR A 231 9.83 -7.20 6.18
N PHE A 232 10.53 -6.23 5.60
CA PHE A 232 9.90 -5.08 4.98
C PHE A 232 9.19 -5.41 3.65
N THR A 233 9.56 -6.50 2.99
CA THR A 233 9.10 -6.80 1.62
C THR A 233 7.58 -6.86 1.51
N LEU A 234 6.88 -7.66 2.33
CA LEU A 234 5.41 -7.78 2.22
C LEU A 234 4.69 -6.50 2.63
N PRO A 235 5.05 -5.80 3.73
CA PRO A 235 4.53 -4.47 4.03
C PRO A 235 4.70 -3.47 2.88
N VAL A 236 5.87 -3.38 2.27
CA VAL A 236 6.12 -2.48 1.13
C VAL A 236 5.25 -2.84 -0.07
N VAL A 237 5.19 -4.12 -0.44
CA VAL A 237 4.33 -4.57 -1.56
C VAL A 237 2.87 -4.21 -1.30
N PHE A 238 2.37 -4.43 -0.08
CA PHE A 238 1.00 -4.06 0.28
C PHE A 238 0.77 -2.54 0.11
N THR A 239 1.65 -1.70 0.64
CA THR A 239 1.48 -0.24 0.53
C THR A 239 1.54 0.25 -0.92
N MET A 240 2.33 -0.38 -1.79
CA MET A 240 2.35 -0.08 -3.23
C MET A 240 1.06 -0.48 -3.94
N LEU A 241 0.44 -1.59 -3.53
CA LEU A 241 -0.83 -2.06 -4.07
C LEU A 241 -2.04 -1.29 -3.54
N SER A 242 -1.94 -0.72 -2.34
CA SER A 242 -3.05 -0.08 -1.61
C SER A 242 -3.74 1.05 -2.38
N ASN A 243 -3.02 1.72 -3.30
CA ASN A 243 -3.59 2.76 -4.16
C ASN A 243 -4.79 2.30 -5.00
N HIS A 244 -4.91 1.01 -5.25
CA HIS A 244 -6.03 0.41 -6.00
C HIS A 244 -7.23 0.09 -5.11
N TYR A 245 -7.10 0.23 -3.79
CA TYR A 245 -8.10 -0.19 -2.80
C TYR A 245 -8.57 0.99 -1.95
N GLY A 246 -9.38 1.86 -2.55
CA GLY A 246 -9.89 3.07 -1.90
C GLY A 246 -10.67 2.80 -0.60
N PHE A 247 -11.32 1.63 -0.47
CA PHE A 247 -12.05 1.24 0.73
C PHE A 247 -11.15 1.03 1.97
N ILE A 248 -9.84 0.79 1.77
CA ILE A 248 -8.85 0.70 2.85
C ILE A 248 -8.25 2.08 3.11
N THR A 249 -7.74 2.73 2.06
CA THR A 249 -7.01 4.00 2.20
C THR A 249 -7.91 5.17 2.58
N GLY A 250 -9.20 5.13 2.22
CA GLY A 250 -10.21 6.12 2.58
C GLY A 250 -11.00 5.80 3.86
N HIS A 251 -10.70 4.69 4.55
CA HIS A 251 -11.40 4.31 5.77
C HIS A 251 -11.07 5.26 6.93
N GLU A 252 -12.01 5.44 7.86
CA GLU A 252 -11.76 6.25 9.06
C GLU A 252 -10.66 5.64 9.94
N ASP A 253 -10.62 4.31 10.06
CA ASP A 253 -9.61 3.56 10.79
C ASP A 253 -8.39 3.19 9.92
N ARG A 254 -8.07 3.98 8.89
CA ARG A 254 -7.00 3.71 7.92
C ARG A 254 -5.64 3.42 8.55
N LEU A 255 -5.28 4.10 9.65
CA LEU A 255 -4.03 3.82 10.38
C LEU A 255 -4.03 2.41 10.97
N MET A 256 -5.12 2.03 11.64
CA MET A 256 -5.27 0.68 12.20
C MET A 256 -5.20 -0.38 11.11
N LEU A 257 -5.89 -0.19 9.98
CA LEU A 257 -5.85 -1.09 8.83
C LEU A 257 -4.45 -1.23 8.26
N LEU A 258 -3.74 -0.11 8.09
CA LEU A 258 -2.34 -0.10 7.62
C LEU A 258 -1.46 -0.94 8.54
N VAL A 259 -1.54 -0.73 9.85
CA VAL A 259 -0.73 -1.46 10.85
C VAL A 259 -1.10 -2.94 10.89
N LEU A 260 -2.39 -3.29 10.94
CA LEU A 260 -2.85 -4.69 10.97
C LEU A 260 -2.34 -5.48 9.77
N ILE A 261 -2.42 -4.91 8.57
CA ILE A 261 -2.01 -5.61 7.35
C ILE A 261 -0.49 -5.70 7.24
N MET A 262 0.25 -4.64 7.62
CA MET A 262 1.72 -4.67 7.61
C MET A 262 2.26 -5.70 8.62
N VAL A 263 1.76 -5.71 9.84
CA VAL A 263 2.19 -6.67 10.88
C VAL A 263 1.75 -8.09 10.51
N GLY A 264 0.52 -8.25 10.03
CA GLY A 264 0.02 -9.54 9.52
C GLY A 264 0.91 -10.10 8.40
N GLY A 265 1.28 -9.27 7.43
CA GLY A 265 2.20 -9.62 6.35
C GLY A 265 3.59 -10.01 6.87
N ALA A 266 4.15 -9.26 7.81
CA ALA A 266 5.44 -9.57 8.42
C ALA A 266 5.43 -10.92 9.18
N LEU A 267 4.34 -11.23 9.92
CA LEU A 267 4.19 -12.52 10.61
C LEU A 267 4.04 -13.68 9.63
N ILE A 268 3.28 -13.53 8.56
CA ILE A 268 3.16 -14.52 7.48
C ILE A 268 4.55 -14.73 6.83
N ARG A 269 5.30 -13.66 6.59
CA ARG A 269 6.67 -13.79 6.09
C ARG A 269 7.56 -14.55 7.06
N HIS A 270 7.44 -14.28 8.36
CA HIS A 270 8.19 -14.99 9.40
C HIS A 270 7.88 -16.49 9.40
N PHE A 271 6.61 -16.87 9.25
CA PHE A 271 6.22 -18.27 9.10
C PHE A 271 6.98 -18.95 7.94
N PHE A 272 7.00 -18.35 6.75
CA PHE A 272 7.69 -18.94 5.60
C PHE A 272 9.21 -19.00 5.80
N VAL A 273 9.81 -18.01 6.43
CA VAL A 273 11.24 -18.00 6.78
C VAL A 273 11.57 -19.16 7.72
N GLN A 274 10.79 -19.35 8.78
CA GLN A 274 11.02 -20.41 9.77
C GLN A 274 10.67 -21.80 9.24
N MET A 275 9.80 -21.92 8.25
CA MET A 275 9.41 -23.22 7.67
C MET A 275 10.61 -23.99 7.11
N HIS A 276 11.64 -23.32 6.61
CA HIS A 276 12.87 -23.96 6.14
C HIS A 276 13.65 -24.66 7.27
N GLY A 277 13.79 -23.98 8.42
CA GLY A 277 14.41 -24.56 9.60
C GLY A 277 13.62 -25.74 10.18
N TYR A 278 12.30 -25.65 10.20
CA TYR A 278 11.43 -26.77 10.60
C TYR A 278 11.64 -28.01 9.72
N LYS A 279 11.65 -27.84 8.39
CA LYS A 279 11.89 -28.96 7.45
C LYS A 279 13.25 -29.66 7.67
N LEU A 280 14.22 -28.96 8.23
CA LEU A 280 15.54 -29.48 8.58
C LEU A 280 15.61 -29.93 10.06
N GLY A 281 14.50 -30.00 10.78
CA GLY A 281 14.45 -30.43 12.18
C GLY A 281 15.11 -29.49 13.19
N ARG A 282 15.34 -28.20 12.83
CA ARG A 282 16.05 -27.22 13.69
C ARG A 282 15.18 -26.66 14.80
N HIS A 283 13.87 -26.64 14.63
CA HIS A 283 12.87 -26.14 15.60
C HIS A 283 11.47 -26.70 15.31
N GLY A 284 10.51 -26.45 16.21
CA GLY A 284 9.11 -26.84 16.04
C GLY A 284 8.41 -26.13 14.88
N HIS A 285 7.22 -26.59 14.51
CA HIS A 285 6.45 -26.05 13.40
C HIS A 285 6.05 -24.59 13.68
N PRO A 286 6.31 -23.62 12.76
CA PRO A 286 6.07 -22.20 12.98
C PRO A 286 4.59 -21.75 12.77
N TRP A 287 3.60 -22.66 12.84
CA TRP A 287 2.19 -22.36 12.62
C TRP A 287 1.62 -21.20 13.48
N PRO A 288 2.10 -20.94 14.73
CA PRO A 288 1.55 -19.84 15.52
C PRO A 288 1.71 -18.47 14.84
N TYR A 289 2.80 -18.26 14.11
CA TYR A 289 3.05 -17.02 13.37
C TYR A 289 2.10 -16.86 12.19
N ALA A 290 1.82 -17.95 11.45
CA ALA A 290 0.84 -17.92 10.37
C ALA A 290 -0.56 -17.62 10.90
N LEU A 291 -0.96 -18.30 11.99
CA LEU A 291 -2.25 -18.07 12.64
C LEU A 291 -2.39 -16.62 13.10
N ALA A 292 -1.40 -16.09 13.82
CA ALA A 292 -1.41 -14.70 14.28
C ALA A 292 -1.51 -13.72 13.09
N GLY A 293 -0.74 -13.94 12.02
CA GLY A 293 -0.83 -13.13 10.82
C GLY A 293 -2.21 -13.18 10.15
N VAL A 294 -2.81 -14.37 10.03
CA VAL A 294 -4.17 -14.53 9.46
C VAL A 294 -5.21 -13.85 10.35
N VAL A 295 -5.12 -14.00 11.68
CA VAL A 295 -6.03 -13.32 12.62
C VAL A 295 -6.01 -11.81 12.45
N LEU A 296 -4.83 -11.20 12.28
CA LEU A 296 -4.71 -9.75 12.02
C LEU A 296 -5.34 -9.36 10.68
N LEU A 297 -5.17 -10.16 9.63
CA LEU A 297 -5.82 -9.90 8.33
C LEU A 297 -7.33 -10.05 8.42
N VAL A 298 -7.83 -11.07 9.15
CA VAL A 298 -9.27 -11.23 9.40
C VAL A 298 -9.81 -10.05 10.21
N ALA A 299 -9.08 -9.57 11.22
CA ALA A 299 -9.45 -8.37 11.97
C ALA A 299 -9.58 -7.14 11.02
N ALA A 300 -8.65 -6.94 10.07
CA ALA A 300 -8.76 -5.88 9.08
C ALA A 300 -10.01 -6.04 8.18
N VAL A 301 -10.37 -7.27 7.79
CA VAL A 301 -11.63 -7.56 7.05
C VAL A 301 -12.85 -7.23 7.90
N VAL A 302 -12.85 -7.59 9.18
CA VAL A 302 -13.97 -7.28 10.09
C VAL A 302 -14.16 -5.79 10.29
N VAL A 303 -13.06 -5.04 10.47
CA VAL A 303 -13.10 -3.57 10.61
C VAL A 303 -13.70 -2.92 9.37
N THR A 304 -13.40 -3.42 8.17
CA THR A 304 -13.94 -2.88 6.91
C THR A 304 -15.31 -3.43 6.54
N ALA A 305 -15.87 -4.36 7.34
CA ALA A 305 -17.16 -4.95 7.04
C ALA A 305 -18.29 -3.91 7.18
N PRO A 306 -19.25 -3.85 6.22
CA PRO A 306 -20.39 -2.95 6.32
C PRO A 306 -21.19 -3.21 7.61
N SER A 307 -21.58 -2.17 8.32
CA SER A 307 -22.44 -2.29 9.50
C SER A 307 -23.79 -2.97 9.16
N ALA A 308 -24.43 -3.57 10.16
CA ALA A 308 -25.76 -4.17 9.97
C ALA A 308 -26.78 -3.16 9.42
N GLU A 309 -26.68 -1.91 9.83
CA GLU A 309 -27.51 -0.81 9.32
C GLU A 309 -27.23 -0.49 7.85
N SER A 310 -25.95 -0.50 7.44
CA SER A 310 -25.57 -0.31 6.02
C SER A 310 -26.05 -1.47 5.15
N ARG A 311 -26.06 -2.71 5.67
CA ARG A 311 -26.58 -3.88 4.96
C ARG A 311 -28.09 -3.86 4.83
N ALA A 312 -28.82 -3.49 5.90
CA ALA A 312 -30.28 -3.35 5.87
C ALA A 312 -30.73 -2.25 4.90
N ALA A 313 -29.95 -1.16 4.81
CA ALA A 313 -30.22 -0.07 3.89
C ALA A 313 -29.88 -0.40 2.42
N ALA A 314 -29.04 -1.40 2.16
CA ALA A 314 -28.67 -1.86 0.80
C ALA A 314 -29.57 -2.97 0.25
N GLN A 315 -30.47 -3.53 1.05
CA GLN A 315 -31.47 -4.50 0.56
C GLN A 315 -32.56 -3.73 -0.22
N PRO A 316 -32.85 -4.09 -1.49
CA PRO A 316 -34.00 -3.54 -2.16
C PRO A 316 -35.23 -3.89 -1.33
N SER A 317 -35.97 -2.85 -0.93
CA SER A 317 -37.27 -3.04 -0.27
C SER A 317 -38.16 -3.79 -1.23
N THR A 318 -38.28 -5.09 -1.07
CA THR A 318 -39.33 -5.91 -1.67
C THR A 318 -40.61 -5.56 -0.91
N GLN A 319 -41.09 -4.33 -1.07
CA GLN A 319 -42.45 -4.03 -0.68
C GLN A 319 -43.36 -4.61 -1.75
N SER A 320 -43.92 -5.72 -1.38
CA SER A 320 -45.13 -6.35 -1.86
C SER A 320 -46.09 -5.35 -2.47
N THR A 321 -46.19 -5.38 -3.81
CA THR A 321 -47.33 -4.84 -4.53
C THR A 321 -48.48 -5.81 -4.31
N THR A 322 -49.20 -5.64 -3.20
CA THR A 322 -50.49 -6.33 -3.03
C THR A 322 -51.56 -5.27 -2.97
N GLN A 323 -52.24 -5.19 -4.08
CA GLN A 323 -53.64 -4.79 -4.27
C GLN A 323 -54.23 -3.68 -3.33
N SER A 324 -54.59 -2.57 -3.92
CA SER A 324 -55.92 -2.01 -3.68
C SER A 324 -56.48 -1.44 -4.99
N THR A 325 -57.20 -2.26 -5.69
CA THR A 325 -58.22 -1.86 -6.65
C THR A 325 -59.49 -1.48 -5.87
N ALA A 326 -60.18 -0.46 -6.38
CA ALA A 326 -61.55 -0.01 -6.13
C ALA A 326 -61.77 0.97 -4.97
N GLN A 327 -62.07 2.22 -5.25
CA GLN A 327 -63.44 2.67 -5.50
C GLN A 327 -63.49 4.15 -5.92
N SER A 328 -64.20 4.32 -7.01
CA SER A 328 -64.64 5.64 -7.54
C SER A 328 -65.63 6.37 -6.62
N ALA A 329 -65.63 7.62 -6.75
CA ALA A 329 -66.81 8.48 -6.97
C ALA A 329 -66.98 9.68 -5.98
N THR A 330 -67.05 10.80 -6.59
CA THR A 330 -67.97 11.93 -6.47
C THR A 330 -67.76 13.01 -5.39
N SER A 331 -67.65 14.21 -5.97
CA SER A 331 -68.32 15.45 -5.62
C SER A 331 -67.75 16.38 -4.56
N GLY A 332 -67.53 17.60 -4.98
CA GLY A 332 -67.80 18.74 -4.15
C GLY A 332 -66.83 19.91 -4.25
N ALA A 333 -67.23 20.89 -5.00
CA ALA A 333 -66.61 22.20 -5.14
C ALA A 333 -66.50 22.97 -3.81
N GLY A 334 -65.45 23.79 -3.72
CA GLY A 334 -65.55 24.92 -2.84
C GLY A 334 -64.30 25.54 -2.27
N LEU A 335 -63.93 26.69 -2.84
CA LEU A 335 -63.29 27.84 -2.16
C LEU A 335 -61.83 27.86 -1.75
N ALA A 336 -61.20 28.82 -2.34
CA ALA A 336 -59.88 29.38 -2.11
C ALA A 336 -59.58 29.77 -0.66
N ALA A 337 -58.35 29.53 -0.25
CA ALA A 337 -57.64 30.46 0.65
C ALA A 337 -56.13 30.20 0.54
N GLN A 338 -55.41 31.28 0.35
CA GLN A 338 -53.94 31.40 0.32
C GLN A 338 -53.32 30.85 1.59
N ALA A 339 -52.29 30.00 1.44
CA ALA A 339 -51.25 29.86 2.44
C ALA A 339 -49.99 29.23 1.79
N GLY A 340 -48.87 29.82 2.06
CA GLY A 340 -47.51 29.60 1.61
C GLY A 340 -47.13 28.23 1.13
N ALA A 341 -46.48 28.18 0.00
CA ALA A 341 -45.84 27.01 -0.55
C ALA A 341 -44.73 26.54 0.37
N ALA A 342 -45.00 25.56 1.22
CA ALA A 342 -44.02 24.69 1.80
C ALA A 342 -43.53 23.79 0.66
N ALA A 343 -42.30 24.00 0.22
CA ALA A 343 -41.64 23.13 -0.77
C ALA A 343 -41.69 21.69 -0.28
N SER A 344 -42.16 20.79 -1.12
CA SER A 344 -42.23 19.36 -0.86
C SER A 344 -40.80 18.86 -0.50
N PRO A 345 -40.64 17.92 0.45
CA PRO A 345 -39.34 17.42 0.86
C PRO A 345 -38.51 16.81 -0.32
N GLU A 346 -39.18 16.38 -1.36
CA GLU A 346 -38.54 15.79 -2.57
C GLU A 346 -37.83 16.82 -3.45
N THR A 347 -38.41 17.99 -3.67
CA THR A 347 -37.83 19.08 -4.50
C THR A 347 -36.60 19.71 -3.82
N GLY A 348 -36.60 19.83 -2.50
CA GLY A 348 -35.44 20.33 -1.76
C GLY A 348 -34.23 19.39 -1.74
N GLY A 349 -34.45 18.09 -1.88
CA GLY A 349 -33.40 17.06 -1.93
C GLY A 349 -32.67 17.03 -3.27
N ALA A 350 -33.39 17.12 -4.38
CA ALA A 350 -32.84 17.12 -5.73
C ALA A 350 -31.96 18.34 -6.00
N LEU A 351 -32.42 19.54 -5.63
CA LEU A 351 -31.65 20.79 -5.72
C LEU A 351 -30.36 20.76 -4.89
N ARG A 352 -30.36 20.11 -3.73
CA ARG A 352 -29.18 19.97 -2.89
C ARG A 352 -28.14 19.03 -3.53
N ILE A 353 -28.59 17.94 -4.17
CA ILE A 353 -27.69 17.01 -4.88
C ILE A 353 -27.09 17.68 -6.11
N GLN A 354 -27.86 18.43 -6.90
CA GLN A 354 -27.33 19.19 -8.04
C GLN A 354 -26.19 20.12 -7.62
N LYS A 355 -26.38 20.86 -6.51
CA LYS A 355 -25.33 21.72 -5.96
C LYS A 355 -24.06 20.94 -5.58
N VAL A 356 -24.20 19.79 -4.93
CA VAL A 356 -23.08 18.91 -4.58
C VAL A 356 -22.38 18.40 -5.84
N MET A 357 -23.14 17.96 -6.87
CA MET A 357 -22.55 17.50 -8.13
C MET A 357 -21.78 18.63 -8.83
N ALA A 358 -22.39 19.83 -8.94
CA ALA A 358 -21.75 20.98 -9.56
C ALA A 358 -20.43 21.36 -8.86
N GLN A 359 -20.43 21.36 -7.54
CA GLN A 359 -19.26 21.76 -6.75
C GLN A 359 -18.15 20.73 -6.74
N HIS A 360 -18.45 19.42 -6.72
CA HIS A 360 -17.49 18.37 -6.41
C HIS A 360 -17.21 17.39 -7.55
N CYS A 361 -18.08 17.35 -8.59
CA CYS A 361 -18.02 16.30 -9.60
C CYS A 361 -17.81 16.82 -11.03
N LEU A 362 -18.50 17.93 -11.41
CA LEU A 362 -18.56 18.37 -12.81
C LEU A 362 -17.24 18.89 -13.36
N GLN A 363 -16.31 19.33 -12.52
CA GLN A 363 -14.98 19.74 -12.96
C GLN A 363 -14.22 18.61 -13.66
N CYS A 364 -14.47 17.35 -13.27
CA CYS A 364 -13.81 16.17 -13.81
C CYS A 364 -14.75 15.25 -14.60
N HIS A 365 -16.06 15.38 -14.39
CA HIS A 365 -17.10 14.53 -14.96
C HIS A 365 -18.20 15.35 -15.68
N GLY A 366 -17.81 16.46 -16.30
CA GLY A 366 -18.68 17.35 -17.07
C GLY A 366 -18.57 17.13 -18.59
N ALA A 367 -19.12 18.08 -19.35
CA ALA A 367 -19.09 18.05 -20.81
C ALA A 367 -17.68 18.21 -21.37
N ASP A 368 -16.88 19.12 -20.79
CA ASP A 368 -15.55 19.49 -21.27
C ASP A 368 -14.48 18.45 -20.87
N LEU A 369 -14.65 17.82 -19.70
CA LEU A 369 -13.73 16.81 -19.19
C LEU A 369 -14.49 15.59 -18.70
N GLN A 370 -14.25 14.44 -19.33
CA GLN A 370 -14.95 13.18 -19.04
C GLN A 370 -13.97 12.13 -18.50
N MET A 371 -13.50 12.30 -17.28
CA MET A 371 -12.57 11.33 -16.68
C MET A 371 -13.21 9.93 -16.62
N LYS A 372 -12.49 8.92 -17.12
CA LYS A 372 -12.97 7.53 -17.22
C LYS A 372 -14.26 7.36 -18.03
N ASN A 373 -14.54 8.27 -18.97
CA ASN A 373 -15.77 8.31 -19.77
C ASN A 373 -17.06 8.36 -18.93
N VAL A 374 -16.98 8.96 -17.75
CA VAL A 374 -18.13 9.19 -16.86
C VAL A 374 -18.54 10.65 -16.96
N ARG A 375 -19.81 10.89 -17.28
CA ARG A 375 -20.45 12.20 -17.26
C ARG A 375 -21.52 12.22 -16.16
N LEU A 376 -21.63 13.34 -15.47
CA LEU A 376 -22.61 13.55 -14.38
C LEU A 376 -23.38 14.87 -14.54
N ASP A 377 -23.28 15.50 -15.71
CA ASP A 377 -23.79 16.82 -16.04
C ASP A 377 -25.21 16.81 -16.67
N SER A 378 -25.85 15.67 -16.72
CA SER A 378 -27.27 15.57 -17.09
C SER A 378 -28.03 14.59 -16.18
N PRO A 379 -29.36 14.74 -16.03
CA PRO A 379 -30.20 13.86 -15.21
C PRO A 379 -30.04 12.38 -15.59
N GLU A 380 -30.04 12.08 -16.88
CA GLU A 380 -29.95 10.70 -17.38
C GLU A 380 -28.59 10.09 -17.05
N GLN A 381 -27.51 10.86 -17.22
CA GLN A 381 -26.14 10.41 -16.91
C GLN A 381 -25.95 10.23 -15.41
N LEU A 382 -26.41 11.16 -14.59
CA LEU A 382 -26.37 11.06 -13.15
C LEU A 382 -27.14 9.83 -12.65
N LYS A 383 -28.35 9.59 -13.18
CA LYS A 383 -29.14 8.41 -12.83
C LYS A 383 -28.47 7.12 -13.27
N ARG A 384 -27.88 7.08 -14.47
CA ARG A 384 -27.12 5.92 -14.99
C ARG A 384 -25.95 5.57 -14.08
N HIS A 385 -25.27 6.56 -13.55
CA HIS A 385 -24.08 6.39 -12.70
C HIS A 385 -24.38 6.46 -11.20
N ALA A 386 -25.64 6.54 -10.77
CA ALA A 386 -26.01 6.76 -9.36
C ALA A 386 -25.39 5.77 -8.39
N LEU A 387 -25.40 4.48 -8.72
CA LEU A 387 -24.74 3.44 -7.91
C LEU A 387 -23.23 3.69 -7.79
N SER A 388 -22.58 4.00 -8.91
CA SER A 388 -21.14 4.29 -8.92
C SER A 388 -20.81 5.54 -8.10
N VAL A 389 -21.62 6.60 -8.23
CA VAL A 389 -21.48 7.83 -7.42
C VAL A 389 -21.61 7.50 -5.94
N TYR A 390 -22.67 6.79 -5.55
CA TYR A 390 -22.85 6.36 -4.16
C TYR A 390 -21.67 5.55 -3.64
N GLN A 391 -21.22 4.55 -4.40
CA GLN A 391 -20.10 3.71 -4.00
C GLN A 391 -18.80 4.52 -3.87
N GLN A 392 -18.48 5.36 -4.86
CA GLN A 392 -17.22 6.10 -4.87
C GLN A 392 -17.19 7.26 -3.86
N VAL A 393 -18.32 7.94 -3.62
CA VAL A 393 -18.39 9.14 -2.78
C VAL A 393 -18.68 8.78 -1.32
N SER A 394 -19.68 7.92 -1.07
CA SER A 394 -20.19 7.69 0.28
C SER A 394 -19.61 6.44 0.94
N VAL A 395 -19.40 5.36 0.16
CA VAL A 395 -18.92 4.08 0.71
C VAL A 395 -17.39 4.02 0.70
N LEU A 396 -16.79 4.20 -0.49
CA LEU A 396 -15.34 4.08 -0.67
C LEU A 396 -14.59 5.37 -0.34
N ARG A 397 -15.27 6.49 -0.30
CA ARG A 397 -14.70 7.84 -0.13
C ARG A 397 -13.53 8.12 -1.10
N ALA A 398 -13.55 7.45 -2.26
CA ALA A 398 -12.51 7.59 -3.27
C ALA A 398 -12.69 8.84 -4.15
N MET A 399 -13.90 9.41 -4.14
CA MET A 399 -14.25 10.65 -4.84
C MET A 399 -14.86 11.67 -3.88
N PRO A 400 -14.63 12.95 -4.11
CA PRO A 400 -13.66 13.53 -5.05
C PRO A 400 -12.24 13.01 -4.78
N MET A 401 -11.44 12.88 -5.84
CA MET A 401 -10.08 12.32 -5.69
C MET A 401 -9.26 13.17 -4.71
N ASN A 402 -8.70 12.53 -3.67
CA ASN A 402 -8.00 13.18 -2.55
C ASN A 402 -8.79 14.34 -1.90
N ASN A 403 -10.10 14.32 -2.03
CA ASN A 403 -10.98 15.36 -1.49
C ASN A 403 -10.61 16.80 -1.89
N VAL A 404 -10.06 16.98 -3.10
CA VAL A 404 -9.54 18.29 -3.58
C VAL A 404 -10.58 19.40 -3.56
N THR A 405 -11.87 19.05 -3.65
CA THR A 405 -12.99 20.00 -3.58
C THR A 405 -13.53 20.20 -2.16
N GLN A 406 -12.87 19.62 -1.16
CA GLN A 406 -13.21 19.74 0.27
C GLN A 406 -14.62 19.26 0.63
N MET A 407 -15.10 18.18 -0.03
CA MET A 407 -16.41 17.58 0.28
C MET A 407 -16.44 17.10 1.74
N ASN A 408 -17.40 17.59 2.52
CA ASN A 408 -17.55 17.26 3.93
C ASN A 408 -18.39 15.99 4.16
N ASN A 409 -18.49 15.54 5.41
CA ASN A 409 -19.25 14.33 5.75
C ASN A 409 -20.75 14.47 5.55
N GLU A 410 -21.31 15.65 5.75
CA GLU A 410 -22.74 15.90 5.55
C GLU A 410 -23.11 15.79 4.07
N GLU A 411 -22.28 16.31 3.18
CA GLU A 411 -22.44 16.18 1.72
C GLU A 411 -22.33 14.73 1.26
N ARG A 412 -21.42 13.94 1.84
CA ARG A 412 -21.32 12.49 1.58
C ARG A 412 -22.55 11.74 2.07
N GLN A 413 -23.10 12.10 3.23
CA GLN A 413 -24.34 11.54 3.75
C GLN A 413 -25.55 11.95 2.88
N LEU A 414 -25.56 13.18 2.34
CA LEU A 414 -26.57 13.63 1.42
C LEU A 414 -26.59 12.78 0.13
N VAL A 415 -25.41 12.49 -0.44
CA VAL A 415 -25.28 11.58 -1.59
C VAL A 415 -25.79 10.18 -1.25
N ALA A 416 -25.47 9.68 -0.04
CA ALA A 416 -25.97 8.38 0.41
C ALA A 416 -27.50 8.37 0.55
N ALA A 417 -28.08 9.40 1.15
CA ALA A 417 -29.53 9.54 1.31
C ALA A 417 -30.24 9.66 -0.03
N TRP A 418 -29.70 10.45 -0.96
CA TRP A 418 -30.20 10.59 -2.32
C TRP A 418 -30.23 9.23 -3.06
N PHE A 419 -29.15 8.47 -3.01
CA PHE A 419 -29.11 7.14 -3.65
C PHE A 419 -30.14 6.20 -3.03
N LYS A 420 -30.24 6.16 -1.69
CA LYS A 420 -31.21 5.33 -0.96
C LYS A 420 -32.67 5.69 -1.27
N ALA A 421 -32.94 6.95 -1.59
CA ALA A 421 -34.25 7.43 -2.03
C ALA A 421 -34.59 7.09 -3.49
N GLY A 422 -33.75 6.29 -4.16
CA GLY A 422 -33.95 5.89 -5.57
C GLY A 422 -33.29 6.84 -6.58
N ALA A 423 -32.35 7.68 -6.12
CA ALA A 423 -31.62 8.64 -6.95
C ALA A 423 -32.54 9.58 -7.76
N PRO A 424 -33.49 10.31 -7.14
CA PRO A 424 -34.35 11.22 -7.85
C PRO A 424 -33.53 12.33 -8.52
N VAL A 425 -33.86 12.65 -9.77
CA VAL A 425 -33.24 13.73 -10.54
C VAL A 425 -34.35 14.55 -11.17
N ASP A 426 -34.27 15.87 -11.07
CA ASP A 426 -35.24 16.77 -11.71
C ASP A 426 -34.89 16.99 -13.18
N ALA A 427 -35.88 17.31 -14.02
CA ALA A 427 -35.69 17.48 -15.46
C ALA A 427 -34.86 18.74 -15.82
N GLU A 428 -34.69 19.67 -14.88
CA GLU A 428 -33.84 20.85 -15.02
C GLU A 428 -32.51 20.60 -14.29
N PHE A 429 -31.51 20.19 -15.05
CA PHE A 429 -30.17 19.92 -14.53
C PHE A 429 -29.17 20.89 -15.15
#